data_06474f1133e00f340831341360e2d73b
#
_entry.id   06474f1133e00f340831341360e2d73b
#
_cell.length_a   1.000
_cell.length_b   1.000
_cell.length_c   1.000
_cell.angle_alpha   90.00
_cell.angle_beta   90.00
_cell.angle_gamma   90.00
#
_symmetry.space_group_name_H-M   'P 1'
#
loop_
_entity.id
_entity.type
_entity.pdbx_description
1 polymer ?
#
loop_
_entity_poly.entity_id
_entity_poly.type
_entity_poly.pdbx_seq_one_letter_code
_entity_poly.pdbx_strand_id
1 'polypeptide(L)'
;MKKSLIATLIAGLSFGTVAMAEDGKNFAHIQYTFRDTIADNKADTNRQGVNFTIGRKVLDNLTIDLGQQFRTERLNNDTGVNTTRLEAGATYQYGLTKDISLYTRGGLGQKFTSNQDYTYYSVEPGIKYALTDAVSVKAGYRFRDAFNDTYNEKTNTVRFGAEYALAKDQALTLGIDRSYGASDFIGYNAGYMIKF
;
A
#
# COMPACT_ATOMS: atom_id res chain seq x y z
N MET A 1 19.93 -16.63 8.28
CA MET A 1 18.83 -17.42 7.68
C MET A 1 17.61 -16.58 7.24
N LYS A 2 17.23 -15.46 7.91
CA LYS A 2 16.04 -14.65 7.53
C LYS A 2 16.14 -13.95 6.15
N LYS A 3 17.34 -13.61 5.67
CA LYS A 3 17.54 -12.90 4.38
C LYS A 3 17.24 -13.77 3.13
N SER A 4 17.42 -15.09 3.23
CA SER A 4 17.18 -16.00 2.09
C SER A 4 15.69 -16.25 1.86
N LEU A 5 14.85 -16.20 2.90
CA LEU A 5 13.40 -16.40 2.78
C LEU A 5 12.72 -15.25 2.00
N ILE A 6 13.19 -14.02 2.22
CA ILE A 6 12.68 -12.83 1.53
C ILE A 6 13.04 -12.87 0.03
N ALA A 7 14.27 -13.27 -0.32
CA ALA A 7 14.69 -13.41 -1.70
C ALA A 7 13.90 -14.52 -2.43
N THR A 8 13.61 -15.62 -1.76
CA THR A 8 12.81 -16.74 -2.32
C THR A 8 11.35 -16.34 -2.50
N LEU A 9 10.79 -15.52 -1.61
CA LEU A 9 9.40 -15.04 -1.75
C LEU A 9 9.27 -14.06 -2.93
N ILE A 10 10.25 -13.17 -3.13
CA ILE A 10 10.29 -12.25 -4.27
C ILE A 10 10.40 -13.03 -5.59
N ALA A 11 11.27 -14.04 -5.66
CA ALA A 11 11.40 -14.89 -6.82
C ALA A 11 10.12 -15.70 -7.10
N GLY A 12 9.46 -16.24 -6.05
CA GLY A 12 8.20 -16.96 -6.17
C GLY A 12 7.05 -16.10 -6.71
N LEU A 13 6.96 -14.83 -6.27
CA LEU A 13 5.97 -13.87 -6.75
C LEU A 13 6.21 -13.47 -8.22
N SER A 14 7.48 -13.42 -8.66
CA SER A 14 7.84 -13.07 -10.04
C SER A 14 7.48 -14.16 -11.04
N PHE A 15 7.52 -15.43 -10.65
CA PHE A 15 7.23 -16.56 -11.54
C PHE A 15 5.74 -16.95 -11.58
N GLY A 16 4.98 -16.66 -10.51
CA GLY A 16 3.55 -16.98 -10.46
C GLY A 16 2.66 -16.08 -11.33
N THR A 17 3.15 -14.90 -11.73
CA THR A 17 2.37 -13.93 -12.51
C THR A 17 2.30 -14.23 -14.00
N VAL A 18 3.24 -14.98 -14.54
CA VAL A 18 3.30 -15.28 -15.99
C VAL A 18 2.22 -16.29 -16.43
N ALA A 19 1.73 -17.13 -15.53
CA ALA A 19 0.79 -18.21 -15.86
C ALA A 19 -0.71 -17.80 -15.75
N MET A 20 -1.03 -16.56 -15.37
CA MET A 20 -2.40 -16.12 -15.09
C MET A 20 -2.85 -14.91 -15.93
N ALA A 21 -2.29 -14.70 -17.10
CA ALA A 21 -2.68 -13.63 -17.99
C ALA A 21 -4.08 -13.90 -18.57
N GLU A 22 -5.09 -13.26 -18.06
CA GLU A 22 -6.43 -13.17 -18.60
C GLU A 22 -6.79 -11.68 -18.68
N ASP A 23 -7.09 -11.22 -19.87
CA ASP A 23 -7.30 -9.83 -20.30
C ASP A 23 -7.58 -8.77 -19.22
N GLY A 24 -6.54 -8.06 -18.77
CA GLY A 24 -6.65 -6.84 -17.97
C GLY A 24 -7.23 -7.01 -16.56
N LYS A 25 -7.44 -8.23 -16.09
CA LYS A 25 -7.95 -8.50 -14.74
C LYS A 25 -6.85 -8.50 -13.66
N ASN A 26 -5.61 -8.72 -14.08
CA ASN A 26 -4.45 -8.69 -13.17
C ASN A 26 -3.78 -7.33 -13.21
N PHE A 27 -3.10 -6.98 -12.13
CA PHE A 27 -2.24 -5.79 -12.11
C PHE A 27 -0.98 -6.01 -11.28
N ALA A 28 0.07 -5.30 -11.65
CA ALA A 28 1.26 -5.11 -10.84
C ALA A 28 1.47 -3.61 -10.65
N HIS A 29 1.76 -3.20 -9.43
CA HIS A 29 1.97 -1.81 -9.04
C HIS A 29 3.26 -1.69 -8.24
N ILE A 30 4.16 -0.83 -8.69
CA ILE A 30 5.34 -0.41 -7.93
C ILE A 30 5.17 1.04 -7.51
N GLN A 31 5.49 1.35 -6.26
CA GLN A 31 5.31 2.68 -5.71
C GLN A 31 6.48 3.04 -4.81
N TYR A 32 7.06 4.19 -5.03
CA TYR A 32 8.02 4.82 -4.13
C TYR A 32 7.26 5.69 -3.13
N THR A 33 7.68 5.64 -1.86
CA THR A 33 7.07 6.41 -0.78
C THR A 33 8.15 7.18 -0.02
N PHE A 34 7.90 8.46 0.17
CA PHE A 34 8.67 9.34 1.06
C PHE A 34 7.78 9.78 2.20
N ARG A 35 8.29 9.83 3.44
CA ARG A 35 7.54 10.22 4.62
C ARG A 35 8.34 11.16 5.50
N ASP A 36 7.70 12.26 5.88
CA ASP A 36 8.18 13.20 6.87
C ASP A 36 7.44 12.99 8.19
N THR A 37 8.19 12.88 9.27
CA THR A 37 7.64 12.78 10.63
C THR A 37 7.29 14.19 11.13
N ILE A 38 6.07 14.36 11.65
CA ILE A 38 5.55 15.66 12.15
C ILE A 38 5.55 15.67 13.68
N ALA A 39 6.43 15.00 14.35
CA ALA A 39 6.43 15.01 15.80
C ALA A 39 7.21 16.23 16.32
N ASP A 40 6.54 17.12 17.05
CA ASP A 40 7.19 18.12 17.87
C ASP A 40 8.22 17.46 18.80
N ASN A 41 9.50 17.87 18.71
CA ASN A 41 10.63 17.37 19.49
C ASN A 41 11.17 15.97 19.20
N LYS A 42 10.79 15.30 18.12
CA LYS A 42 11.54 14.13 17.64
C LYS A 42 12.42 14.54 16.46
N ALA A 43 13.67 14.07 16.48
CA ALA A 43 14.60 14.27 15.39
C ALA A 43 13.94 13.97 14.04
N ASP A 44 14.16 14.84 13.05
CA ASP A 44 13.65 14.68 11.68
C ASP A 44 14.01 13.29 11.16
N THR A 45 13.03 12.40 11.13
CA THR A 45 13.23 11.05 10.62
C THR A 45 12.64 10.97 9.22
N ASN A 46 13.50 11.02 8.24
CA ASN A 46 13.12 10.75 6.86
C ASN A 46 12.97 9.24 6.65
N ARG A 47 11.79 8.81 6.21
CA ARG A 47 11.48 7.43 5.91
C ARG A 47 11.24 7.27 4.42
N GLN A 48 12.03 6.43 3.79
CA GLN A 48 11.86 6.09 2.38
C GLN A 48 11.46 4.64 2.25
N GLY A 49 10.69 4.32 1.23
CA GLY A 49 10.27 2.95 0.99
C GLY A 49 9.81 2.69 -0.43
N VAL A 50 9.78 1.41 -0.77
CA VAL A 50 9.21 0.90 -2.00
C VAL A 50 8.10 -0.06 -1.63
N ASN A 51 6.94 0.10 -2.27
CA ASN A 51 5.83 -0.82 -2.19
C ASN A 51 5.71 -1.54 -3.52
N PHE A 52 5.53 -2.83 -3.46
CA PHE A 52 5.19 -3.66 -4.59
C PHE A 52 3.86 -4.34 -4.31
N THR A 53 2.91 -4.28 -5.24
CA THR A 53 1.60 -4.90 -5.10
C THR A 53 1.25 -5.64 -6.38
N ILE A 54 0.79 -6.85 -6.25
CA ILE A 54 0.15 -7.60 -7.33
C ILE A 54 -1.28 -7.88 -6.91
N GLY A 55 -2.18 -7.89 -7.87
CA GLY A 55 -3.58 -8.18 -7.57
C GLY A 55 -4.35 -8.65 -8.77
N ARG A 56 -5.55 -9.16 -8.50
CA ARG A 56 -6.48 -9.67 -9.50
C ARG A 56 -7.90 -9.25 -9.17
N LYS A 57 -8.61 -8.79 -10.19
CA LYS A 57 -10.05 -8.62 -10.16
C LYS A 57 -10.71 -9.99 -10.30
N VAL A 58 -11.26 -10.52 -9.21
CA VAL A 58 -11.88 -11.86 -9.15
C VAL A 58 -13.37 -11.83 -9.48
N LEU A 59 -14.04 -10.70 -9.19
CA LEU A 59 -15.41 -10.37 -9.60
C LEU A 59 -15.42 -8.92 -10.10
N ASP A 60 -16.50 -8.49 -10.74
CA ASP A 60 -16.60 -7.11 -11.26
C ASP A 60 -16.43 -6.02 -10.20
N ASN A 61 -16.74 -6.34 -8.97
CA ASN A 61 -16.67 -5.45 -7.82
C ASN A 61 -15.68 -5.89 -6.74
N LEU A 62 -14.96 -7.02 -6.93
CA LEU A 62 -14.03 -7.56 -5.95
C LEU A 62 -12.64 -7.78 -6.55
N THR A 63 -11.66 -7.16 -5.92
CA THR A 63 -10.24 -7.32 -6.24
C THR A 63 -9.52 -7.90 -5.02
N ILE A 64 -8.66 -8.89 -5.22
CA ILE A 64 -7.73 -9.39 -4.21
C ILE A 64 -6.32 -8.93 -4.55
N ASP A 65 -5.51 -8.67 -3.55
CA ASP A 65 -4.14 -8.20 -3.74
C ASP A 65 -3.18 -8.77 -2.69
N LEU A 66 -1.90 -8.81 -3.06
CA LEU A 66 -0.79 -9.10 -2.18
C LEU A 66 0.24 -7.98 -2.32
N GLY A 67 0.51 -7.29 -1.24
CA GLY A 67 1.44 -6.18 -1.18
C GLY A 67 2.66 -6.49 -0.34
N GLN A 68 3.82 -6.02 -0.78
CA GLN A 68 5.05 -6.01 -0.03
C GLN A 68 5.58 -4.58 0.06
N GLN A 69 5.93 -4.15 1.27
CA GLN A 69 6.53 -2.86 1.53
C GLN A 69 7.89 -3.04 2.17
N PHE A 70 8.88 -2.40 1.58
CA PHE A 70 10.20 -2.22 2.17
C PHE A 70 10.35 -0.76 2.58
N ARG A 71 10.81 -0.53 3.79
CA ARG A 71 11.05 0.82 4.30
C ARG A 71 12.37 0.87 5.07
N THR A 72 13.12 1.92 4.83
CA THR A 72 14.28 2.29 5.62
C THR A 72 13.97 3.59 6.35
N GLU A 73 14.19 3.61 7.65
CA GLU A 73 14.09 4.78 8.51
C GLU A 73 15.50 5.21 8.88
N ARG A 74 15.88 6.43 8.53
CA ARG A 74 17.14 7.03 8.96
C ARG A 74 16.85 7.96 10.14
N LEU A 75 17.36 7.62 11.32
CA LEU A 75 17.50 8.55 12.43
C LEU A 75 18.81 9.33 12.23
N ASN A 76 18.82 10.62 12.57
CA ASN A 76 20.00 11.48 12.49
C ASN A 76 21.26 10.73 12.92
N ASN A 77 22.15 10.46 11.96
CA ASN A 77 23.47 9.86 12.12
C ASN A 77 23.58 8.42 12.64
N ASP A 78 22.47 7.65 12.74
CA ASP A 78 22.55 6.29 13.26
C ASP A 78 21.98 5.23 12.31
N THR A 79 22.32 3.98 12.56
CA THR A 79 21.93 2.80 11.76
C THR A 79 20.44 2.73 11.53
N GLY A 80 20.04 2.86 10.26
CA GLY A 80 18.64 2.87 9.86
C GLY A 80 17.90 1.58 10.23
N VAL A 81 16.69 1.72 10.78
CA VAL A 81 15.78 0.58 11.02
C VAL A 81 15.10 0.18 9.73
N ASN A 82 15.31 -1.06 9.31
CA ASN A 82 14.63 -1.62 8.16
C ASN A 82 13.31 -2.28 8.60
N THR A 83 12.24 -1.91 7.94
CA THR A 83 10.92 -2.51 8.14
C THR A 83 10.44 -3.15 6.85
N THR A 84 10.00 -4.41 6.93
CA THR A 84 9.31 -5.09 5.85
C THR A 84 7.88 -5.37 6.29
N ARG A 85 6.91 -5.16 5.39
CA ARG A 85 5.52 -5.58 5.58
C ARG A 85 5.07 -6.42 4.41
N LEU A 86 4.35 -7.49 4.72
CA LEU A 86 3.56 -8.27 3.76
C LEU A 86 2.10 -8.10 4.13
N GLU A 87 1.24 -7.85 3.17
CA GLU A 87 -0.20 -7.68 3.40
C GLU A 87 -0.99 -8.31 2.26
N ALA A 88 -1.88 -9.23 2.59
CA ALA A 88 -2.93 -9.70 1.69
C ALA A 88 -4.17 -8.87 1.92
N GLY A 89 -4.84 -8.44 0.84
CA GLY A 89 -6.01 -7.58 0.91
C GLY A 89 -7.11 -8.00 -0.05
N ALA A 90 -8.32 -7.53 0.26
CA ALA A 90 -9.48 -7.61 -0.61
C ALA A 90 -10.16 -6.25 -0.65
N THR A 91 -10.47 -5.76 -1.86
CA THR A 91 -11.17 -4.50 -2.09
C THR A 91 -12.50 -4.78 -2.75
N TYR A 92 -13.57 -4.41 -2.08
CA TYR A 92 -14.91 -4.39 -2.65
C TYR A 92 -15.24 -2.97 -3.10
N GLN A 93 -15.75 -2.83 -4.35
CA GLN A 93 -16.11 -1.53 -4.93
C GLN A 93 -17.58 -1.54 -5.33
N TYR A 94 -18.30 -0.48 -4.97
CA TYR A 94 -19.72 -0.28 -5.30
C TYR A 94 -19.88 1.02 -6.08
N GLY A 95 -20.38 0.92 -7.32
CA GLY A 95 -20.68 2.08 -8.17
C GLY A 95 -21.93 2.80 -7.69
N LEU A 96 -21.82 4.09 -7.37
CA LEU A 96 -22.95 4.97 -7.06
C LEU A 96 -23.50 5.62 -8.33
N THR A 97 -22.60 6.05 -9.21
CA THR A 97 -22.90 6.61 -10.53
C THR A 97 -21.89 6.05 -11.54
N LYS A 98 -21.95 6.47 -12.80
CA LYS A 98 -20.95 6.12 -13.81
C LYS A 98 -19.53 6.60 -13.43
N ASP A 99 -19.42 7.69 -12.67
CA ASP A 99 -18.16 8.35 -12.36
C ASP A 99 -17.75 8.18 -10.89
N ILE A 100 -18.71 7.87 -9.99
CA ILE A 100 -18.47 7.79 -8.54
C ILE A 100 -18.65 6.36 -8.05
N SER A 101 -17.68 5.87 -7.30
CA SER A 101 -17.79 4.59 -6.60
C SER A 101 -17.27 4.70 -5.16
N LEU A 102 -17.89 3.94 -4.27
CA LEU A 102 -17.38 3.68 -2.94
C LEU A 102 -16.49 2.44 -2.98
N TYR A 103 -15.50 2.38 -2.13
CA TYR A 103 -14.73 1.15 -1.94
C TYR A 103 -14.47 0.90 -0.45
N THR A 104 -14.28 -0.36 -0.12
CA THR A 104 -13.77 -0.76 1.18
C THR A 104 -12.71 -1.83 0.94
N ARG A 105 -11.50 -1.60 1.47
CA ARG A 105 -10.42 -2.58 1.45
C ARG A 105 -10.18 -3.11 2.86
N GLY A 106 -10.23 -4.44 3.03
CA GLY A 106 -9.75 -5.16 4.20
C GLY A 106 -8.39 -5.75 3.92
N GLY A 107 -7.50 -5.77 4.91
CA GLY A 107 -6.18 -6.37 4.78
C GLY A 107 -5.70 -7.05 6.06
N LEU A 108 -4.96 -8.15 5.87
CA LEU A 108 -4.24 -8.88 6.90
C LEU A 108 -2.77 -8.89 6.55
N GLY A 109 -1.90 -8.56 7.49
CA GLY A 109 -0.49 -8.44 7.19
C GLY A 109 0.42 -8.87 8.33
N GLN A 110 1.69 -9.06 7.97
CA GLN A 110 2.79 -9.31 8.87
C GLN A 110 3.81 -8.19 8.72
N LYS A 111 4.22 -7.58 9.82
CA LYS A 111 5.32 -6.62 9.89
C LYS A 111 6.54 -7.29 10.48
N PHE A 112 7.68 -7.08 9.82
CA PHE A 112 8.98 -7.56 10.24
C PHE A 112 9.88 -6.35 10.50
N THR A 113 10.47 -6.29 11.69
CA THR A 113 11.48 -5.31 12.05
C THR A 113 12.70 -6.02 12.64
N SER A 114 13.78 -5.29 12.91
CA SER A 114 14.96 -5.87 13.58
C SER A 114 14.64 -6.41 14.98
N ASN A 115 13.65 -5.87 15.66
CA ASN A 115 13.37 -6.14 17.07
C ASN A 115 12.06 -6.89 17.32
N GLN A 116 11.09 -6.82 16.40
CA GLN A 116 9.75 -7.37 16.62
C GLN A 116 9.11 -7.76 15.31
N ASP A 117 8.40 -8.89 15.33
CA ASP A 117 7.56 -9.34 14.23
C ASP A 117 6.14 -9.51 14.77
N TYR A 118 5.14 -8.95 14.08
CA TYR A 118 3.74 -9.08 14.49
C TYR A 118 2.77 -8.99 13.33
N THR A 119 1.61 -9.61 13.55
CA THR A 119 0.49 -9.61 12.62
C THR A 119 -0.43 -8.43 12.91
N TYR A 120 -0.96 -7.83 11.85
CA TYR A 120 -1.90 -6.72 11.94
C TYR A 120 -3.05 -6.88 10.95
N TYR A 121 -4.11 -6.14 11.19
CA TYR A 121 -5.22 -5.95 10.26
C TYR A 121 -5.36 -4.50 9.84
N SER A 122 -6.02 -4.28 8.71
CA SER A 122 -6.35 -2.93 8.23
C SER A 122 -7.72 -2.91 7.59
N VAL A 123 -8.41 -1.77 7.72
CA VAL A 123 -9.66 -1.48 7.01
C VAL A 123 -9.56 -0.10 6.41
N GLU A 124 -9.94 0.06 5.14
CA GLU A 124 -9.87 1.33 4.42
C GLU A 124 -11.15 1.56 3.62
N PRO A 125 -12.18 2.20 4.19
CA PRO A 125 -13.29 2.76 3.41
C PRO A 125 -12.83 3.99 2.63
N GLY A 126 -13.44 4.22 1.46
CA GLY A 126 -13.12 5.37 0.64
C GLY A 126 -14.06 5.59 -0.53
N ILE A 127 -13.78 6.63 -1.28
CA ILE A 127 -14.49 7.03 -2.49
C ILE A 127 -13.49 7.19 -3.63
N LYS A 128 -13.88 6.78 -4.81
CA LYS A 128 -13.16 7.00 -6.07
C LYS A 128 -14.06 7.79 -7.01
N TYR A 129 -13.49 8.79 -7.67
CA TYR A 129 -14.15 9.63 -8.66
C TYR A 129 -13.36 9.66 -9.96
N ALA A 130 -14.00 9.28 -11.08
CA ALA A 130 -13.45 9.42 -12.42
C ALA A 130 -13.69 10.85 -12.88
N LEU A 131 -12.62 11.66 -12.94
CA LEU A 131 -12.67 13.04 -13.42
C LEU A 131 -12.80 13.08 -14.94
N THR A 132 -12.10 12.18 -15.62
CA THR A 132 -12.13 11.95 -17.07
C THR A 132 -11.90 10.45 -17.33
N ASP A 133 -11.93 10.03 -18.59
CA ASP A 133 -11.58 8.66 -18.98
C ASP A 133 -10.11 8.30 -18.62
N ALA A 134 -9.22 9.31 -18.55
CA ALA A 134 -7.81 9.11 -18.23
C ALA A 134 -7.44 9.42 -16.79
N VAL A 135 -8.24 10.19 -16.05
CA VAL A 135 -7.90 10.68 -14.70
C VAL A 135 -8.93 10.24 -13.70
N SER A 136 -8.49 9.57 -12.66
CA SER A 136 -9.33 9.32 -11.48
C SER A 136 -8.63 9.76 -10.20
N VAL A 137 -9.43 10.16 -9.21
CA VAL A 137 -8.97 10.51 -7.86
C VAL A 137 -9.65 9.62 -6.84
N LYS A 138 -8.99 9.42 -5.71
CA LYS A 138 -9.54 8.67 -4.60
C LYS A 138 -9.23 9.34 -3.28
N ALA A 139 -10.16 9.23 -2.34
CA ALA A 139 -9.98 9.60 -0.95
C ALA A 139 -10.38 8.43 -0.07
N GLY A 140 -9.62 8.15 0.96
CA GLY A 140 -9.89 7.04 1.88
C GLY A 140 -9.39 7.33 3.28
N TYR A 141 -9.93 6.56 4.21
CA TYR A 141 -9.50 6.55 5.60
C TYR A 141 -9.09 5.13 5.97
N ARG A 142 -7.84 4.95 6.34
CA ARG A 142 -7.31 3.64 6.71
C ARG A 142 -7.07 3.57 8.21
N PHE A 143 -7.74 2.65 8.84
CA PHE A 143 -7.43 2.17 10.17
C PHE A 143 -6.54 0.93 10.08
N ARG A 144 -5.52 0.83 10.94
CA ARG A 144 -4.67 -0.35 11.07
C ARG A 144 -4.32 -0.54 12.54
N ASP A 145 -4.34 -1.82 13.00
CA ASP A 145 -3.92 -2.17 14.34
C ASP A 145 -3.29 -3.57 14.38
N ALA A 146 -2.48 -3.85 15.39
CA ALA A 146 -1.96 -5.19 15.64
C ALA A 146 -3.04 -6.06 16.29
N PHE A 147 -2.98 -7.38 16.05
CA PHE A 147 -3.86 -8.31 16.75
C PHE A 147 -3.49 -8.48 18.23
N ASN A 148 -2.26 -8.16 18.59
CA ASN A 148 -1.77 -8.23 19.96
C ASN A 148 -1.51 -6.82 20.48
N ASP A 149 -2.23 -6.42 21.52
CA ASP A 149 -2.17 -5.08 22.15
C ASP A 149 -0.78 -4.73 22.73
N THR A 150 0.11 -5.72 22.88
CA THR A 150 1.51 -5.47 23.26
C THR A 150 2.24 -4.62 22.23
N TYR A 151 1.79 -4.64 20.96
CA TYR A 151 2.38 -3.88 19.87
C TYR A 151 1.57 -2.62 19.59
N ASN A 152 2.18 -1.46 19.82
CA ASN A 152 1.55 -0.19 19.49
C ASN A 152 1.61 0.07 17.96
N GLU A 153 0.65 -0.47 17.20
CA GLU A 153 0.54 -0.26 15.75
C GLU A 153 -0.71 0.55 15.37
N LYS A 154 -1.55 0.92 16.33
CA LYS A 154 -2.79 1.65 16.09
C LYS A 154 -2.54 2.93 15.31
N THR A 155 -2.96 2.95 14.05
CA THR A 155 -2.66 4.01 13.10
C THR A 155 -3.91 4.37 12.32
N ASN A 156 -4.19 5.66 12.25
CA ASN A 156 -5.27 6.25 11.46
C ASN A 156 -4.64 7.05 10.33
N THR A 157 -5.01 6.79 9.08
CA THR A 157 -4.40 7.46 7.93
C THR A 157 -5.47 7.98 6.98
N VAL A 158 -5.52 9.28 6.76
CA VAL A 158 -6.27 9.90 5.66
C VAL A 158 -5.40 9.81 4.42
N ARG A 159 -5.97 9.37 3.31
CA ARG A 159 -5.26 9.10 2.06
C ARG A 159 -5.95 9.80 0.90
N PHE A 160 -5.17 10.48 0.07
CA PHE A 160 -5.60 11.02 -1.20
C PHE A 160 -4.71 10.46 -2.28
N GLY A 161 -5.31 10.12 -3.42
CA GLY A 161 -4.55 9.58 -4.54
C GLY A 161 -5.16 10.02 -5.86
N ALA A 162 -4.29 10.07 -6.88
CA ALA A 162 -4.67 10.26 -8.27
C ALA A 162 -4.05 9.14 -9.12
N GLU A 163 -4.77 8.71 -10.14
CA GLU A 163 -4.33 7.76 -11.15
C GLU A 163 -4.51 8.42 -12.52
N TYR A 164 -3.46 8.42 -13.33
CA TYR A 164 -3.46 8.90 -14.70
C TYR A 164 -3.17 7.75 -15.65
N ALA A 165 -4.15 7.36 -16.45
CA ALA A 165 -3.99 6.32 -17.47
C ALA A 165 -3.10 6.85 -18.60
N LEU A 166 -1.95 6.22 -18.81
CA LEU A 166 -1.04 6.48 -19.92
C LEU A 166 -1.47 5.72 -21.17
N ALA A 167 -2.01 4.52 -20.96
CA ALA A 167 -2.53 3.61 -21.97
C ALA A 167 -3.65 2.78 -21.34
N LYS A 168 -4.27 1.88 -22.11
CA LYS A 168 -5.34 0.99 -21.64
C LYS A 168 -4.89 0.13 -20.43
N ASP A 169 -3.64 -0.25 -20.43
CA ASP A 169 -3.03 -1.19 -19.47
C ASP A 169 -1.98 -0.55 -18.56
N GLN A 170 -1.74 0.77 -18.65
CA GLN A 170 -0.67 1.46 -17.93
C GLN A 170 -1.17 2.72 -17.25
N ALA A 171 -0.74 2.95 -16.01
CA ALA A 171 -1.10 4.16 -15.29
C ALA A 171 0.03 4.66 -14.38
N LEU A 172 0.13 5.97 -14.23
CA LEU A 172 0.87 6.63 -13.17
C LEU A 172 -0.04 6.84 -11.96
N THR A 173 0.53 6.72 -10.77
CA THR A 173 -0.19 6.97 -9.52
C THR A 173 0.58 7.98 -8.68
N LEU A 174 -0.14 8.91 -8.08
CA LEU A 174 0.37 9.88 -7.12
C LEU A 174 -0.49 9.82 -5.86
N GLY A 175 0.08 10.14 -4.71
CA GLY A 175 -0.70 10.19 -3.49
C GLY A 175 -0.04 10.97 -2.37
N ILE A 176 -0.87 11.37 -1.42
CA ILE A 176 -0.49 11.97 -0.16
C ILE A 176 -1.25 11.28 0.97
N ASP A 177 -0.53 10.94 2.02
CA ASP A 177 -1.05 10.25 3.19
C ASP A 177 -0.77 11.10 4.43
N ARG A 178 -1.78 11.34 5.29
CA ARG A 178 -1.59 11.91 6.63
C ARG A 178 -1.94 10.87 7.67
N SER A 179 -0.97 10.46 8.47
CA SER A 179 -1.10 9.40 9.46
C SER A 179 -1.00 9.95 10.88
N TYR A 180 -1.77 9.36 11.78
CA TYR A 180 -1.87 9.70 13.22
C TYR A 180 -1.81 8.43 14.06
N GLY A 181 -1.40 8.56 15.33
CA GLY A 181 -1.35 7.47 16.30
C GLY A 181 0.06 6.93 16.48
N ALA A 182 0.25 5.63 16.40
CA ALA A 182 1.56 4.99 16.59
C ALA A 182 2.64 5.51 15.64
N SER A 183 2.25 6.07 14.49
CA SER A 183 3.12 6.75 13.53
C SER A 183 2.46 8.03 13.07
N ASP A 184 3.08 9.17 13.38
CA ASP A 184 2.61 10.49 12.96
C ASP A 184 3.52 11.01 11.84
N PHE A 185 2.96 11.14 10.61
CA PHE A 185 3.73 11.56 9.43
C PHE A 185 2.83 12.11 8.33
N ILE A 186 3.43 12.90 7.43
CA ILE A 186 2.92 13.11 6.07
C ILE A 186 3.74 12.23 5.12
N GLY A 187 3.06 11.52 4.24
CA GLY A 187 3.67 10.66 3.23
C GLY A 187 3.30 11.14 1.83
N TYR A 188 4.28 11.11 0.94
CA TYR A 188 4.11 11.33 -0.49
C TYR A 188 4.45 10.04 -1.21
N ASN A 189 3.70 9.72 -2.24
CA ASN A 189 3.95 8.51 -3.00
C ASN A 189 3.74 8.74 -4.49
N ALA A 190 4.59 8.09 -5.29
CA ALA A 190 4.51 8.07 -6.74
C ALA A 190 4.74 6.64 -7.21
N GLY A 191 3.98 6.20 -8.20
CA GLY A 191 4.04 4.82 -8.65
C GLY A 191 3.63 4.63 -10.10
N TYR A 192 3.87 3.40 -10.55
CA TYR A 192 3.51 2.94 -11.89
C TYR A 192 2.80 1.60 -11.79
N MET A 193 1.70 1.48 -12.51
CA MET A 193 0.85 0.29 -12.53
C MET A 193 0.73 -0.24 -13.96
N ILE A 194 0.84 -1.56 -14.10
CA ILE A 194 0.56 -2.30 -15.33
C ILE A 194 -0.61 -3.24 -15.05
N LYS A 195 -1.56 -3.32 -16.00
CA LYS A 195 -2.66 -4.29 -16.04
C LYS A 195 -2.36 -5.33 -17.12
N PHE A 196 -2.70 -6.60 -16.88
CA PHE A 196 -2.44 -7.70 -17.83
C PHE A 196 -3.39 -8.88 -17.58
#